data_d5cd306574cef6ee8c1861e3ab17e9da
#
_entry.id   d5cd306574cef6ee8c1861e3ab17e9da
#
_cell.length_a   1.000
_cell.length_b   1.000
_cell.length_c   1.000
_cell.angle_alpha   90.00
_cell.angle_beta   90.00
_cell.angle_gamma   90.00
#
_symmetry.space_group_name_H-M   'P 1'
#
loop_
_entity.id
_entity.type
_entity.pdbx_description
1 polymer ?
#
loop_
_entity_poly.entity_id
_entity_poly.type
_entity_poly.pdbx_seq_one_letter_code
_entity_poly.pdbx_strand_id
1 'polypeptide(L)'
;MNIHGKIEISGSNGPGNRSVIWLQGCSLNCRGCWNPLTHSHGQPNTSIFDLATWVIDNPVIEGITISGGEPFQQAPALELLLAIIKDARPELTVGIYTGYTLKELQENKFSWYSSAYDRLIPGDEKLLKSILKQVDFLVAGRYNEDLACVNKPLCGSLNQQIELVSKRYKSSDFELNSTEILVDEIEGLVQLTGFPDGKNLLANDKYNEDDGLIAA
;
A
#
# COMPACT_ATOMS: atom_id res chain seq x y z
N MET A 1 13.49 -1.82 6.24
CA MET A 1 12.42 -1.81 5.22
C MET A 1 12.72 -0.71 4.23
N ASN A 2 12.35 -0.86 2.97
CA ASN A 2 12.53 0.20 1.98
C ASN A 2 11.18 0.86 1.72
N ILE A 3 11.03 2.13 2.07
CA ILE A 3 9.79 2.90 1.89
C ILE A 3 9.99 4.02 0.88
N HIS A 4 8.94 4.31 0.12
CA HIS A 4 8.86 5.45 -0.78
C HIS A 4 8.36 6.69 -0.04
N GLY A 5 7.33 6.52 0.78
CA GLY A 5 6.75 7.60 1.57
C GLY A 5 5.76 7.10 2.60
N LYS A 6 5.24 8.02 3.42
CA LYS A 6 4.23 7.73 4.43
C LYS A 6 3.39 8.97 4.73
N ILE A 7 2.14 8.76 5.13
CA ILE A 7 1.19 9.78 5.57
C ILE A 7 0.63 9.38 6.92
N GLU A 8 0.56 10.33 7.85
CA GLU A 8 0.10 10.07 9.22
C GLU A 8 -1.37 9.70 9.28
N ILE A 9 -2.23 10.40 8.54
CA ILE A 9 -3.67 10.20 8.55
C ILE A 9 -4.23 10.38 7.15
N SER A 10 -5.01 9.40 6.70
CA SER A 10 -5.79 9.45 5.46
C SER A 10 -7.12 8.72 5.65
N GLY A 11 -8.19 9.27 5.14
CA GLY A 11 -9.52 8.63 5.05
C GLY A 11 -9.81 8.05 3.66
N SER A 12 -8.92 8.24 2.66
CA SER A 12 -9.14 7.80 1.29
C SER A 12 -8.48 6.47 0.93
N ASN A 13 -7.68 5.89 1.84
CA ASN A 13 -6.92 4.66 1.59
C ASN A 13 -7.48 3.42 2.31
N GLY A 14 -8.76 3.42 2.64
CA GLY A 14 -9.46 2.36 3.34
C GLY A 14 -10.42 2.89 4.40
N PRO A 15 -11.22 2.02 5.04
CA PRO A 15 -12.19 2.46 6.05
C PRO A 15 -11.52 3.08 7.28
N GLY A 16 -12.08 4.21 7.75
CA GLY A 16 -11.62 4.94 8.93
C GLY A 16 -10.33 5.76 8.69
N ASN A 17 -9.83 6.38 9.74
CA ASN A 17 -8.57 7.12 9.72
C ASN A 17 -7.38 6.13 9.72
N ARG A 18 -6.49 6.25 8.76
CA ARG A 18 -5.40 5.30 8.55
C ARG A 18 -4.07 5.98 8.38
N SER A 19 -3.03 5.46 9.01
CA SER A 19 -1.67 5.76 8.55
C SER A 19 -1.41 4.97 7.27
N VAL A 20 -0.79 5.61 6.28
CA VAL A 20 -0.48 4.98 4.99
C VAL A 20 1.02 4.93 4.79
N ILE A 21 1.51 3.78 4.35
CA ILE A 21 2.93 3.54 4.07
C ILE A 21 3.04 3.03 2.62
N TRP A 22 3.76 3.77 1.79
CA TRP A 22 4.12 3.33 0.45
C TRP A 22 5.50 2.70 0.45
N LEU A 23 5.57 1.44 0.06
CA LEU A 23 6.82 0.70 -0.04
C LEU A 23 7.54 1.02 -1.35
N GLN A 24 8.85 0.89 -1.36
CA GLN A 24 9.70 1.03 -2.52
C GLN A 24 10.13 -0.35 -3.03
N GLY A 25 9.97 -0.61 -4.31
CA GLY A 25 10.33 -1.84 -5.00
C GLY A 25 9.13 -2.62 -5.51
N CYS A 26 9.04 -2.82 -6.83
CA CYS A 26 8.00 -3.60 -7.49
C CYS A 26 8.50 -4.13 -8.84
N SER A 27 8.52 -5.44 -9.00
CA SER A 27 8.88 -6.08 -10.28
C SER A 27 7.68 -6.43 -11.14
N LEU A 28 6.45 -6.13 -10.71
CA LEU A 28 5.23 -6.43 -11.47
C LEU A 28 5.09 -5.53 -12.71
N ASN A 29 5.62 -4.33 -12.67
CA ASN A 29 5.76 -3.39 -13.78
C ASN A 29 4.48 -3.22 -14.60
N CYS A 30 3.36 -2.96 -13.93
CA CYS A 30 2.07 -2.76 -14.57
C CYS A 30 2.12 -1.54 -15.52
N ARG A 31 1.57 -1.71 -16.75
CA ARG A 31 1.43 -0.59 -17.69
C ARG A 31 0.46 0.45 -17.11
N GLY A 32 0.86 1.73 -17.14
CA GLY A 32 0.06 2.82 -16.59
C GLY A 32 -0.04 2.81 -15.06
N CYS A 33 0.93 2.17 -14.37
CA CYS A 33 0.96 2.15 -12.91
C CYS A 33 0.87 3.57 -12.33
N TRP A 34 0.06 3.75 -11.30
CA TRP A 34 -0.10 5.06 -10.66
C TRP A 34 1.13 5.47 -9.85
N ASN A 35 1.93 4.49 -9.40
CA ASN A 35 3.14 4.72 -8.61
C ASN A 35 4.42 4.22 -9.34
N PRO A 36 4.72 4.68 -10.55
CA PRO A 36 5.86 4.16 -11.31
C PRO A 36 7.21 4.42 -10.62
N LEU A 37 7.30 5.49 -9.83
CA LEU A 37 8.51 5.84 -9.05
C LEU A 37 8.84 4.81 -7.97
N THR A 38 7.86 3.97 -7.56
CA THR A 38 8.07 2.90 -6.58
C THR A 38 8.61 1.60 -7.19
N HIS A 39 8.85 1.53 -8.50
CA HIS A 39 9.23 0.26 -9.16
C HIS A 39 10.66 -0.18 -8.83
N SER A 40 11.63 0.76 -8.75
CA SER A 40 13.02 0.39 -8.51
C SER A 40 13.21 -0.22 -7.11
N HIS A 41 13.87 -1.38 -7.08
CA HIS A 41 14.36 -1.94 -5.81
C HIS A 41 15.56 -1.14 -5.33
N GLY A 42 15.70 -0.98 -4.02
CA GLY A 42 16.79 -0.27 -3.40
C GLY A 42 17.19 -0.92 -2.07
N GLN A 43 18.18 -0.32 -1.42
CA GLN A 43 18.56 -0.74 -0.07
C GLN A 43 17.51 -0.26 0.95
N PRO A 44 17.33 -1.00 2.06
CA PRO A 44 16.49 -0.54 3.15
C PRO A 44 16.91 0.85 3.63
N ASN A 45 15.95 1.77 3.71
CA ASN A 45 16.16 3.16 4.09
C ASN A 45 15.52 3.54 5.43
N THR A 46 14.73 2.62 6.01
CA THR A 46 13.98 2.89 7.23
C THR A 46 14.07 1.69 8.17
N SER A 47 14.30 1.96 9.46
CA SER A 47 14.21 0.97 10.52
C SER A 47 12.76 0.50 10.65
N ILE A 48 12.56 -0.83 10.76
CA ILE A 48 11.21 -1.39 10.99
C ILE A 48 10.67 -0.94 12.35
N PHE A 49 11.54 -0.84 13.36
CA PHE A 49 11.16 -0.40 14.70
C PHE A 49 10.72 1.07 14.71
N ASP A 50 11.45 1.96 14.02
CA ASP A 50 11.09 3.38 13.93
C ASP A 50 9.77 3.55 13.19
N LEU A 51 9.54 2.76 12.13
CA LEU A 51 8.29 2.79 11.38
C LEU A 51 7.12 2.25 12.21
N ALA A 52 7.34 1.17 12.97
CA ALA A 52 6.34 0.65 13.90
C ALA A 52 6.01 1.66 15.00
N THR A 53 7.02 2.28 15.62
CA THR A 53 6.84 3.32 16.63
C THR A 53 6.03 4.50 16.09
N TRP A 54 6.36 4.96 14.88
CA TRP A 54 5.61 6.03 14.23
C TRP A 54 4.11 5.70 14.05
N VAL A 55 3.76 4.45 13.75
CA VAL A 55 2.36 3.99 13.70
C VAL A 55 1.75 3.91 15.09
N ILE A 56 2.46 3.30 16.04
CA ILE A 56 1.97 3.01 17.40
C ILE A 56 1.67 4.31 18.15
N ASP A 57 2.53 5.31 17.99
CA ASP A 57 2.42 6.61 18.68
C ASP A 57 1.32 7.51 18.11
N ASN A 58 0.69 7.15 17.00
CA ASN A 58 -0.41 7.89 16.42
C ASN A 58 -1.76 7.51 17.07
N PRO A 59 -2.34 8.34 17.95
CA PRO A 59 -3.50 7.95 18.74
C PRO A 59 -4.82 8.05 17.97
N VAL A 60 -4.85 8.73 16.82
CA VAL A 60 -6.09 9.07 16.11
C VAL A 60 -6.45 8.10 14.99
N ILE A 61 -5.57 7.13 14.70
CA ILE A 61 -5.81 6.15 13.63
C ILE A 61 -6.59 4.94 14.11
N GLU A 62 -7.39 4.38 13.22
CA GLU A 62 -8.17 3.15 13.37
C GLU A 62 -7.49 1.96 12.67
N GLY A 63 -6.51 2.26 11.83
CA GLY A 63 -5.76 1.23 11.10
C GLY A 63 -4.57 1.77 10.32
N ILE A 64 -3.94 0.86 9.61
CA ILE A 64 -2.85 1.16 8.68
C ILE A 64 -3.17 0.61 7.31
N THR A 65 -2.66 1.28 6.30
CA THR A 65 -2.69 0.79 4.91
C THR A 65 -1.27 0.72 4.37
N ILE A 66 -0.91 -0.43 3.82
CA ILE A 66 0.37 -0.67 3.16
C ILE A 66 0.14 -0.74 1.66
N SER A 67 0.82 0.10 0.92
CA SER A 67 0.69 0.26 -0.54
C SER A 67 2.07 0.53 -1.18
N GLY A 68 2.11 1.24 -2.31
CA GLY A 68 3.30 1.73 -2.99
C GLY A 68 3.78 0.79 -4.08
N GLY A 69 4.98 0.26 -3.97
CA GLY A 69 5.48 -0.83 -4.81
C GLY A 69 4.70 -2.12 -4.58
N GLU A 70 5.36 -3.24 -4.40
CA GLU A 70 4.66 -4.49 -4.09
C GLU A 70 4.99 -4.91 -2.64
N PRO A 71 4.01 -4.83 -1.69
CA PRO A 71 4.28 -5.15 -0.29
C PRO A 71 4.80 -6.57 -0.06
N PHE A 72 4.29 -7.55 -0.79
CA PHE A 72 4.77 -8.93 -0.67
C PHE A 72 6.20 -9.11 -1.19
N GLN A 73 6.74 -8.16 -1.97
CA GLN A 73 8.16 -8.16 -2.33
C GLN A 73 9.08 -7.69 -1.20
N GLN A 74 8.51 -7.26 -0.09
CA GLN A 74 9.22 -7.07 1.18
C GLN A 74 8.63 -7.95 2.30
N ALA A 75 8.09 -9.12 1.97
CA ALA A 75 7.29 -9.96 2.88
C ALA A 75 7.92 -10.24 4.26
N PRO A 76 9.23 -10.57 4.40
CA PRO A 76 9.82 -10.76 5.74
C PRO A 76 9.80 -9.48 6.60
N ALA A 77 10.07 -8.32 5.99
CA ALA A 77 10.04 -7.05 6.68
C ALA A 77 8.61 -6.61 6.99
N LEU A 78 7.67 -6.87 6.08
CA LEU A 78 6.24 -6.63 6.26
C LEU A 78 5.69 -7.46 7.43
N GLU A 79 6.00 -8.75 7.48
CA GLU A 79 5.58 -9.64 8.56
C GLU A 79 6.03 -9.12 9.94
N LEU A 80 7.30 -8.75 10.06
CA LEU A 80 7.85 -8.21 11.30
C LEU A 80 7.22 -6.88 11.70
N LEU A 81 7.04 -5.96 10.74
CA LEU A 81 6.37 -4.68 10.99
C LEU A 81 4.98 -4.88 11.56
N LEU A 82 4.18 -5.73 10.90
CA LEU A 82 2.81 -6.01 11.32
C LEU A 82 2.77 -6.69 12.70
N ALA A 83 3.70 -7.62 12.96
CA ALA A 83 3.78 -8.31 14.25
C ALA A 83 4.03 -7.32 15.40
N ILE A 84 4.97 -6.37 15.24
CA ILE A 84 5.27 -5.36 16.25
C ILE A 84 4.05 -4.45 16.49
N ILE A 85 3.41 -3.98 15.41
CA ILE A 85 2.22 -3.11 15.52
C ILE A 85 1.07 -3.85 16.19
N LYS A 86 0.79 -5.09 15.80
CA LYS A 86 -0.32 -5.88 16.35
C LYS A 86 -0.10 -6.32 17.80
N ASP A 87 1.15 -6.49 18.21
CA ASP A 87 1.48 -6.76 19.62
C ASP A 87 1.19 -5.54 20.51
N ALA A 88 1.55 -4.35 20.06
CA ALA A 88 1.35 -3.10 20.79
C ALA A 88 -0.08 -2.53 20.66
N ARG A 89 -0.68 -2.62 19.49
CA ARG A 89 -1.98 -2.03 19.13
C ARG A 89 -2.87 -3.07 18.39
N PRO A 90 -3.37 -4.12 19.07
CA PRO A 90 -4.14 -5.21 18.44
C PRO A 90 -5.47 -4.73 17.83
N GLU A 91 -5.98 -3.58 18.26
CA GLU A 91 -7.20 -2.98 17.74
C GLU A 91 -7.03 -2.38 16.34
N LEU A 92 -5.84 -1.94 15.95
CA LEU A 92 -5.60 -1.37 14.63
C LEU A 92 -5.90 -2.38 13.53
N THR A 93 -6.64 -1.95 12.53
CA THR A 93 -6.92 -2.76 11.34
C THR A 93 -5.80 -2.61 10.31
N VAL A 94 -5.59 -3.63 9.48
CA VAL A 94 -4.56 -3.65 8.45
C VAL A 94 -5.16 -3.88 7.09
N GLY A 95 -4.93 -2.95 6.17
CA GLY A 95 -5.21 -3.08 4.74
C GLY A 95 -3.92 -3.18 3.94
N ILE A 96 -3.90 -4.00 2.90
CA ILE A 96 -2.76 -4.11 1.98
C ILE A 96 -3.23 -4.02 0.54
N TYR A 97 -2.60 -3.16 -0.23
CA TYR A 97 -2.71 -3.14 -1.69
C TYR A 97 -1.62 -4.03 -2.29
N THR A 98 -2.00 -4.97 -3.12
CA THR A 98 -1.05 -5.88 -3.77
C THR A 98 -1.42 -6.13 -5.21
N GLY A 99 -0.43 -6.20 -6.07
CA GLY A 99 -0.63 -6.62 -7.45
C GLY A 99 -0.83 -8.13 -7.61
N TYR A 100 -0.61 -8.92 -6.58
CA TYR A 100 -0.97 -10.34 -6.60
C TYR A 100 -2.48 -10.51 -6.36
N THR A 101 -3.08 -11.49 -7.00
CA THR A 101 -4.43 -11.96 -6.66
C THR A 101 -4.37 -12.82 -5.39
N LEU A 102 -5.48 -12.92 -4.66
CA LEU A 102 -5.56 -13.81 -3.49
C LEU A 102 -5.21 -15.27 -3.87
N LYS A 103 -5.63 -15.71 -5.06
CA LYS A 103 -5.30 -17.03 -5.58
C LYS A 103 -3.79 -17.22 -5.78
N GLU A 104 -3.11 -16.25 -6.39
CA GLU A 104 -1.64 -16.31 -6.56
C GLU A 104 -0.93 -16.38 -5.21
N LEU A 105 -1.37 -15.61 -4.23
CA LEU A 105 -0.82 -15.67 -2.87
C LEU A 105 -1.03 -17.06 -2.26
N GLN A 106 -2.26 -17.60 -2.30
CA GLN A 106 -2.59 -18.92 -1.74
C GLN A 106 -1.85 -20.08 -2.43
N GLU A 107 -1.51 -19.93 -3.70
CA GLU A 107 -0.69 -20.86 -4.47
C GLU A 107 0.82 -20.64 -4.31
N ASN A 108 1.23 -19.75 -3.38
CA ASN A 108 2.63 -19.33 -3.16
C ASN A 108 3.33 -18.79 -4.42
N LYS A 109 2.56 -18.17 -5.32
CA LYS A 109 3.05 -17.54 -6.56
C LYS A 109 3.47 -16.09 -6.35
N PHE A 110 4.03 -15.78 -5.20
CA PHE A 110 4.64 -14.49 -4.91
C PHE A 110 6.14 -14.67 -4.61
N SER A 111 6.87 -13.59 -4.67
CA SER A 111 8.28 -13.58 -4.32
C SER A 111 8.63 -12.28 -3.61
N TRP A 112 9.66 -12.32 -2.79
CA TRP A 112 10.18 -11.15 -2.11
C TRP A 112 11.64 -10.88 -2.51
N TYR A 113 12.02 -9.60 -2.53
CA TYR A 113 13.35 -9.16 -2.91
C TYR A 113 14.31 -9.30 -1.73
N SER A 114 15.41 -9.98 -1.94
CA SER A 114 16.50 -10.10 -0.96
C SER A 114 17.65 -9.19 -1.38
N SER A 115 17.87 -8.13 -0.63
CA SER A 115 19.01 -7.24 -0.85
C SER A 115 20.38 -7.93 -0.61
N ALA A 116 20.40 -8.99 0.21
CA ALA A 116 21.62 -9.76 0.45
C ALA A 116 22.07 -10.59 -0.77
N TYR A 117 21.11 -11.00 -1.60
CA TYR A 117 21.36 -11.80 -2.81
C TYR A 117 21.08 -11.04 -4.12
N ASP A 118 20.59 -9.81 -4.00
CA ASP A 118 20.18 -8.95 -5.15
C ASP A 118 19.24 -9.67 -6.12
N ARG A 119 18.25 -10.38 -5.58
CA ARG A 119 17.28 -11.14 -6.39
C ARG A 119 15.97 -11.38 -5.67
N LEU A 120 14.95 -11.74 -6.44
CA LEU A 120 13.69 -12.25 -5.93
C LEU A 120 13.84 -13.69 -5.41
N ILE A 121 13.29 -13.94 -4.24
CA ILE A 121 13.23 -15.26 -3.59
C ILE A 121 11.75 -15.67 -3.53
N PRO A 122 11.41 -16.91 -3.92
CA PRO A 122 10.04 -17.40 -3.82
C PRO A 122 9.51 -17.27 -2.37
N GLY A 123 8.26 -16.83 -2.26
CA GLY A 123 7.54 -16.83 -1.00
C GLY A 123 7.20 -18.24 -0.56
N ASP A 124 6.87 -18.38 0.71
CA ASP A 124 6.44 -19.65 1.29
C ASP A 124 5.13 -19.52 2.06
N GLU A 125 4.46 -20.63 2.25
CA GLU A 125 3.14 -20.71 2.89
C GLU A 125 3.14 -20.22 4.34
N LYS A 126 4.23 -20.49 5.09
CA LYS A 126 4.34 -20.11 6.50
C LYS A 126 4.41 -18.58 6.63
N LEU A 127 5.24 -17.94 5.81
CA LEU A 127 5.37 -16.50 5.78
C LEU A 127 4.06 -15.84 5.37
N LEU A 128 3.42 -16.33 4.30
CA LEU A 128 2.11 -15.84 3.87
C LEU A 128 1.06 -15.95 4.97
N LYS A 129 0.94 -17.12 5.60
CA LYS A 129 -0.02 -17.32 6.70
C LYS A 129 0.24 -16.40 7.89
N SER A 130 1.50 -16.14 8.21
CA SER A 130 1.87 -15.20 9.27
C SER A 130 1.42 -13.78 8.94
N ILE A 131 1.62 -13.32 7.70
CA ILE A 131 1.16 -12.00 7.26
C ILE A 131 -0.38 -11.94 7.28
N LEU A 132 -1.06 -12.90 6.62
CA LEU A 132 -2.52 -12.85 6.47
C LEU A 132 -3.27 -12.94 7.80
N LYS A 133 -2.71 -13.54 8.85
CA LYS A 133 -3.30 -13.51 10.20
C LYS A 133 -3.42 -12.10 10.80
N GLN A 134 -2.66 -11.16 10.30
CA GLN A 134 -2.56 -9.79 10.80
C GLN A 134 -3.34 -8.80 9.92
N VAL A 135 -3.80 -9.26 8.74
CA VAL A 135 -4.45 -8.44 7.72
C VAL A 135 -5.97 -8.57 7.82
N ASP A 136 -6.66 -7.45 7.64
CA ASP A 136 -8.12 -7.40 7.66
C ASP A 136 -8.72 -7.37 6.26
N PHE A 137 -8.07 -6.69 5.30
CA PHE A 137 -8.47 -6.72 3.90
C PHE A 137 -7.27 -6.57 2.95
N LEU A 138 -7.43 -7.08 1.73
CA LEU A 138 -6.52 -6.85 0.61
C LEU A 138 -7.28 -6.11 -0.50
N VAL A 139 -6.60 -5.19 -1.17
CA VAL A 139 -6.97 -4.74 -2.51
C VAL A 139 -6.03 -5.47 -3.46
N ALA A 140 -6.55 -6.51 -4.12
CA ALA A 140 -5.75 -7.55 -4.77
C ALA A 140 -5.89 -7.52 -6.29
N GLY A 141 -4.79 -7.66 -6.99
CA GLY A 141 -4.73 -7.74 -8.45
C GLY A 141 -3.92 -6.61 -9.09
N ARG A 142 -3.23 -6.95 -10.17
CA ARG A 142 -2.42 -5.98 -10.95
C ARG A 142 -3.31 -4.89 -11.53
N TYR A 143 -2.85 -3.66 -11.43
CA TYR A 143 -3.50 -2.59 -12.18
C TYR A 143 -3.49 -2.90 -13.68
N ASN A 144 -4.63 -2.66 -14.32
CA ASN A 144 -4.80 -2.80 -15.76
C ASN A 144 -5.40 -1.50 -16.33
N GLU A 145 -4.60 -0.78 -17.09
CA GLU A 145 -4.96 0.50 -17.70
C GLU A 145 -6.19 0.38 -18.63
N ASP A 146 -6.33 -0.73 -19.35
CA ASP A 146 -7.46 -0.96 -20.25
C ASP A 146 -8.79 -1.18 -19.49
N LEU A 147 -8.71 -1.45 -18.18
CA LEU A 147 -9.84 -1.64 -17.27
C LEU A 147 -9.91 -0.56 -16.19
N ALA A 148 -9.23 0.56 -16.39
CA ALA A 148 -9.20 1.66 -15.42
C ALA A 148 -10.63 2.10 -15.04
N CYS A 149 -10.86 2.31 -13.74
CA CYS A 149 -12.15 2.72 -13.22
C CYS A 149 -12.00 3.58 -11.97
N VAL A 150 -12.98 4.46 -11.75
CA VAL A 150 -13.09 5.34 -10.57
C VAL A 150 -14.28 4.98 -9.67
N ASN A 151 -15.17 4.09 -10.13
CA ASN A 151 -16.43 3.78 -9.45
C ASN A 151 -16.38 2.47 -8.65
N LYS A 152 -15.20 1.90 -8.44
CA LYS A 152 -15.02 0.70 -7.64
C LYS A 152 -14.22 1.03 -6.40
N PRO A 153 -14.76 0.81 -5.19
CA PRO A 153 -14.08 1.17 -3.95
C PRO A 153 -12.63 0.68 -3.91
N LEU A 154 -11.70 1.55 -3.59
CA LEU A 154 -10.27 1.30 -3.41
C LEU A 154 -9.56 0.62 -4.60
N CYS A 155 -10.18 0.55 -5.77
CA CYS A 155 -9.64 -0.11 -6.96
C CYS A 155 -9.40 0.91 -8.07
N GLY A 156 -8.22 0.89 -8.67
CA GLY A 156 -7.90 1.69 -9.85
C GLY A 156 -8.33 1.03 -11.17
N SER A 157 -8.64 -0.26 -11.16
CA SER A 157 -9.10 -1.01 -12.33
C SER A 157 -10.12 -2.10 -11.97
N LEU A 158 -11.02 -2.43 -12.92
CA LEU A 158 -12.16 -3.33 -12.70
C LEU A 158 -11.77 -4.76 -12.27
N ASN A 159 -10.59 -5.22 -12.69
CA ASN A 159 -10.08 -6.56 -12.37
C ASN A 159 -9.53 -6.67 -10.94
N GLN A 160 -9.22 -5.56 -10.26
CA GLN A 160 -8.82 -5.60 -8.86
C GLN A 160 -10.02 -5.93 -7.96
N GLN A 161 -9.78 -6.54 -6.81
CA GLN A 161 -10.84 -6.95 -5.89
C GLN A 161 -10.47 -6.65 -4.44
N ILE A 162 -11.47 -6.28 -3.64
CA ILE A 162 -11.34 -6.22 -2.19
C ILE A 162 -11.62 -7.60 -1.64
N GLU A 163 -10.62 -8.19 -1.01
CA GLU A 163 -10.68 -9.49 -0.35
C GLU A 163 -10.73 -9.29 1.16
N LEU A 164 -11.83 -9.69 1.79
CA LEU A 164 -11.99 -9.61 3.24
C LEU A 164 -11.28 -10.80 3.89
N VAL A 165 -10.19 -10.54 4.59
CA VAL A 165 -9.37 -11.59 5.23
C VAL A 165 -9.85 -11.87 6.65
N SER A 166 -10.35 -10.86 7.35
CA SER A 166 -10.94 -10.99 8.69
C SER A 166 -12.44 -10.70 8.68
N LYS A 167 -13.08 -10.84 9.85
CA LYS A 167 -14.50 -10.51 10.05
C LYS A 167 -14.71 -9.06 10.54
N ARG A 168 -13.66 -8.25 10.58
CA ARG A 168 -13.74 -6.86 11.08
C ARG A 168 -14.47 -5.93 10.13
N TYR A 169 -14.47 -6.25 8.83
CA TYR A 169 -15.12 -5.47 7.79
C TYR A 169 -16.16 -6.27 7.02
N LYS A 170 -17.11 -5.54 6.46
CA LYS A 170 -18.10 -5.99 5.47
C LYS A 170 -17.91 -5.19 4.19
N SER A 171 -18.44 -5.68 3.07
CA SER A 171 -18.35 -4.95 1.79
C SER A 171 -18.98 -3.54 1.84
N SER A 172 -20.00 -3.35 2.70
CA SER A 172 -20.63 -2.05 2.92
C SER A 172 -19.76 -1.02 3.63
N ASP A 173 -18.65 -1.42 4.22
CA ASP A 173 -17.76 -0.51 4.95
C ASP A 173 -16.76 0.19 4.01
N PHE A 174 -16.76 -0.22 2.74
CA PHE A 174 -15.90 0.36 1.70
C PHE A 174 -16.70 1.34 0.85
N GLU A 175 -16.43 2.62 1.05
CA GLU A 175 -17.05 3.70 0.31
C GLU A 175 -16.40 3.88 -1.07
N LEU A 176 -17.04 4.69 -1.92
CA LEU A 176 -16.49 5.05 -3.23
C LEU A 176 -15.15 5.78 -3.06
N ASN A 177 -14.34 5.66 -4.09
CA ASN A 177 -13.03 6.29 -4.15
C ASN A 177 -13.10 7.79 -3.87
N SER A 178 -12.20 8.27 -3.06
CA SER A 178 -11.99 9.69 -2.77
C SER A 178 -10.53 10.06 -3.01
N THR A 179 -10.30 11.34 -3.16
CA THR A 179 -8.96 11.93 -3.30
C THR A 179 -8.75 12.93 -2.18
N GLU A 180 -7.62 12.86 -1.54
CA GLU A 180 -7.21 13.83 -0.52
C GLU A 180 -6.00 14.62 -1.02
N ILE A 181 -6.03 15.90 -0.75
CA ILE A 181 -4.89 16.80 -0.95
C ILE A 181 -4.39 17.18 0.44
N LEU A 182 -3.18 16.76 0.76
CA LEU A 182 -2.52 17.08 2.02
C LEU A 182 -1.52 18.18 1.76
N VAL A 183 -1.61 19.26 2.52
CA VAL A 183 -0.71 20.40 2.41
C VAL A 183 0.12 20.48 3.68
N ASP A 184 1.44 20.33 3.56
CA ASP A 184 2.38 20.66 4.61
C ASP A 184 2.71 22.15 4.53
N GLU A 185 2.14 22.94 5.43
CA GLU A 185 2.31 24.38 5.45
C GLU A 185 3.74 24.82 5.86
N ILE A 186 4.49 23.94 6.53
CA ILE A 186 5.84 24.24 7.01
C ILE A 186 6.87 24.03 5.89
N GLU A 187 6.74 22.90 5.19
CA GLU A 187 7.66 22.53 4.10
C GLU A 187 7.16 22.99 2.72
N GLY A 188 5.92 23.46 2.63
CA GLY A 188 5.29 23.87 1.37
C GLY A 188 5.01 22.70 0.43
N LEU A 189 5.02 21.48 0.96
CA LEU A 189 4.78 20.25 0.18
C LEU A 189 3.28 19.99 0.03
N VAL A 190 2.89 19.62 -1.16
CA VAL A 190 1.53 19.16 -1.47
C VAL A 190 1.59 17.68 -1.82
N GLN A 191 0.90 16.87 -1.03
CA GLN A 191 0.78 15.43 -1.28
C GLN A 191 -0.64 15.13 -1.74
N LEU A 192 -0.76 14.35 -2.80
CA LEU A 192 -2.02 13.83 -3.31
C LEU A 192 -2.11 12.35 -2.96
N THR A 193 -3.20 11.93 -2.34
CA THR A 193 -3.42 10.52 -2.03
C THR A 193 -4.86 10.10 -2.32
N GLY A 194 -5.10 8.80 -2.42
CA GLY A 194 -6.39 8.23 -2.79
C GLY A 194 -6.48 7.92 -4.27
N PHE A 195 -7.65 8.18 -4.88
CA PHE A 195 -7.98 7.75 -6.23
C PHE A 195 -8.36 8.95 -7.10
N PRO A 196 -7.39 9.75 -7.56
CA PRO A 196 -7.66 10.88 -8.42
C PRO A 196 -8.31 10.41 -9.73
N ASP A 197 -9.31 11.15 -10.20
CA ASP A 197 -9.88 10.94 -11.53
C ASP A 197 -8.81 11.28 -12.57
N GLY A 198 -8.15 10.25 -13.09
CA GLY A 198 -6.92 10.33 -13.89
C GLY A 198 -7.03 11.10 -15.21
N LYS A 199 -8.23 11.56 -15.60
CA LYS A 199 -8.41 12.40 -16.79
C LYS A 199 -8.26 13.89 -16.50
N ASN A 200 -8.43 14.33 -15.26
CA ASN A 200 -8.46 15.76 -14.92
C ASN A 200 -7.19 16.29 -14.25
N LEU A 201 -6.36 15.42 -13.66
CA LEU A 201 -5.15 15.86 -12.97
C LEU A 201 -3.91 15.89 -13.87
N LEU A 202 -3.87 15.11 -14.94
CA LEU A 202 -2.73 15.06 -15.87
C LEU A 202 -2.96 15.90 -17.15
N ALA A 203 -4.16 16.48 -17.34
CA ALA A 203 -4.49 17.25 -18.54
C ALA A 203 -3.99 18.71 -18.55
N ASN A 204 -3.58 19.24 -17.40
CA ASN A 204 -3.08 20.60 -17.30
C ASN A 204 -1.86 20.62 -16.38
N ASP A 205 -0.70 20.27 -16.86
CA ASP A 205 0.56 20.91 -16.58
C ASP A 205 1.74 19.96 -16.72
N LYS A 206 2.77 20.50 -17.32
CA LYS A 206 4.13 20.01 -17.33
C LYS A 206 4.65 20.00 -15.89
N TYR A 207 4.46 18.91 -15.16
CA TYR A 207 5.14 18.74 -13.88
C TYR A 207 6.59 18.37 -14.12
N ASN A 208 7.49 19.13 -13.53
CA ASN A 208 8.90 18.78 -13.44
C ASN A 208 9.04 17.56 -12.54
N GLU A 209 9.92 16.63 -12.90
CA GLU A 209 10.21 15.39 -12.17
C GLU A 209 10.72 15.59 -10.72
N ASP A 210 10.92 16.85 -10.29
CA ASP A 210 11.46 17.24 -8.98
C ASP A 210 10.38 17.56 -7.92
N ASP A 211 9.11 17.62 -8.29
CA ASP A 211 8.03 18.02 -7.37
C ASP A 211 7.35 16.80 -6.74
N GLY A 212 7.94 16.20 -5.75
CA GLY A 212 7.54 15.18 -4.80
C GLY A 212 6.05 14.74 -4.70
N LEU A 213 5.35 14.52 -5.80
CA LEU A 213 3.96 14.04 -5.81
C LEU A 213 3.93 12.53 -5.55
N ILE A 214 3.35 12.13 -4.45
CA ILE A 214 3.04 10.73 -4.14
C ILE A 214 1.56 10.51 -4.48
N ALA A 215 1.29 9.85 -5.60
CA ALA A 215 -0.04 9.31 -5.87
C ALA A 215 -0.15 7.89 -5.30
N ALA A 216 -1.24 7.59 -4.61
CA ALA A 216 -1.51 6.27 -4.05
C ALA A 216 -2.21 5.37 -5.06
#